data_d1bf46dbc6f12bc976fb1193ff242b50
#
_entry.id   d1bf46dbc6f12bc976fb1193ff242b50
#
_cell.length_a   1.000
_cell.length_b   1.000
_cell.length_c   1.000
_cell.angle_alpha   90.00
_cell.angle_beta   90.00
_cell.angle_gamma   90.00
#
_symmetry.space_group_name_H-M   'P 1'
#
loop_
_entity.id
_entity.type
_entity.pdbx_description
1 polymer ?
#
loop_
_entity_poly.entity_id
_entity_poly.type
_entity_poly.pdbx_seq_one_letter_code
_entity_poly.pdbx_strand_id
1 'polypeptide(L)'
;MPLIPAVPGLADRRMYVFLLLLTLGSGMSFQGWNTLYTNFAVHGAGLSGAENGLVQSIREVPGLLTFGVIPLLLLLREHRLAALAVLVTGVGVMTAGLLPTLWGVVATTLVMSFGFHYFEAVNQSLILQYFDVRTAPLVMGRLRGLAAGGNLVMGALVYVLADLFAFSTLFCIMGSFATVAGAWALTRDPSDPARPAQRRSMVLRRRYWLFYLLTILAGARRQIFTVFSVFLLVEHFGYGVREVALLFIVNNAVNWFLNPLIGRAVNRFGEQHLLTVEYSVLVLVFLGYTVIDSPLVAAFLYVVDHIFFNFAIAIRTFFQKIADPADIAPSMAMSVAINHIAAVVMPVCGGMLWMLDYRIPFYVGAGLAVASLLATQRIGAELRLQGVKPC
;
A
#
# COMPACT_ATOMS: atom_id res chain seq x y z
N MET A 1 10.24 21.85 -14.52
CA MET A 1 10.30 21.24 -13.16
C MET A 1 11.41 20.21 -13.17
N PRO A 2 12.42 20.23 -12.32
CA PRO A 2 13.37 19.14 -12.26
C PRO A 2 12.66 17.86 -11.86
N LEU A 3 12.74 16.83 -12.68
CA LEU A 3 12.15 15.50 -12.48
C LEU A 3 12.60 14.80 -11.18
N ILE A 4 13.61 15.31 -10.53
CA ILE A 4 14.11 14.90 -9.21
C ILE A 4 14.10 16.16 -8.32
N PRO A 5 13.00 16.47 -7.63
CA PRO A 5 12.99 17.61 -6.73
C PRO A 5 13.98 17.34 -5.60
N ALA A 6 14.94 18.27 -5.45
CA ALA A 6 15.89 18.23 -4.35
C ALA A 6 15.12 18.20 -3.02
N VAL A 7 15.32 17.16 -2.21
CA VAL A 7 15.01 17.21 -0.79
C VAL A 7 16.17 17.94 -0.15
N PRO A 8 15.97 19.14 0.41
CA PRO A 8 17.04 19.82 1.12
C PRO A 8 17.58 18.91 2.24
N GLY A 9 18.89 18.70 2.29
CA GLY A 9 19.51 17.86 3.34
C GLY A 9 19.46 16.36 3.08
N LEU A 10 19.30 15.88 1.85
CA LEU A 10 19.30 14.45 1.52
C LEU A 10 20.73 13.90 1.63
N ALA A 11 21.09 13.40 2.79
CA ALA A 11 22.39 12.77 3.04
C ALA A 11 22.59 11.54 2.14
N ASP A 12 21.49 10.86 1.72
CA ASP A 12 21.57 9.64 0.92
C ASP A 12 20.77 9.74 -0.40
N ARG A 13 21.29 10.57 -1.31
CA ARG A 13 20.71 10.74 -2.64
C ARG A 13 20.72 9.44 -3.47
N ARG A 14 21.73 8.56 -3.26
CA ARG A 14 21.84 7.29 -4.00
C ARG A 14 20.69 6.37 -3.65
N MET A 15 20.43 6.18 -2.37
CA MET A 15 19.31 5.37 -1.87
C MET A 15 17.96 5.96 -2.30
N TYR A 16 17.79 7.29 -2.26
CA TYR A 16 16.55 7.93 -2.70
C TYR A 16 16.23 7.65 -4.17
N VAL A 17 17.20 7.82 -5.09
CA VAL A 17 17.01 7.55 -6.51
C VAL A 17 16.74 6.07 -6.75
N PHE A 18 17.43 5.18 -6.03
CA PHE A 18 17.21 3.74 -6.07
C PHE A 18 15.77 3.39 -5.70
N LEU A 19 15.28 3.85 -4.55
CA LEU A 19 13.93 3.61 -4.09
C LEU A 19 12.86 4.26 -4.98
N LEU A 20 13.15 5.45 -5.53
CA LEU A 20 12.27 6.14 -6.46
C LEU A 20 12.01 5.31 -7.72
N LEU A 21 13.05 4.81 -8.36
CA LEU A 21 12.93 4.04 -9.60
C LEU A 21 12.24 2.69 -9.35
N LEU A 22 12.55 2.01 -8.23
CA LEU A 22 11.87 0.79 -7.85
C LEU A 22 10.39 1.03 -7.53
N THR A 23 10.07 2.11 -6.80
CA THR A 23 8.68 2.45 -6.46
C THR A 23 7.85 2.79 -7.70
N LEU A 24 8.43 3.56 -8.63
CA LEU A 24 7.76 3.87 -9.90
C LEU A 24 7.58 2.63 -10.76
N GLY A 25 8.64 1.83 -10.95
CA GLY A 25 8.57 0.61 -11.76
C GLY A 25 7.55 -0.40 -11.22
N SER A 26 7.60 -0.69 -9.92
CA SER A 26 6.66 -1.60 -9.25
C SER A 26 5.23 -1.05 -9.29
N GLY A 27 5.04 0.23 -8.93
CA GLY A 27 3.72 0.86 -8.88
C GLY A 27 3.05 0.91 -10.25
N MET A 28 3.77 1.36 -11.28
CA MET A 28 3.26 1.42 -12.65
C MET A 28 2.91 0.04 -13.21
N SER A 29 3.78 -0.97 -13.01
CA SER A 29 3.48 -2.34 -13.45
C SER A 29 2.26 -2.92 -12.74
N PHE A 30 2.16 -2.75 -11.42
CA PHE A 30 1.02 -3.22 -10.64
C PHE A 30 -0.27 -2.50 -11.06
N GLN A 31 -0.23 -1.18 -11.29
CA GLN A 31 -1.39 -0.42 -11.78
C GLN A 31 -1.82 -0.90 -13.16
N GLY A 32 -0.86 -1.15 -14.07
CA GLY A 32 -1.15 -1.70 -15.40
C GLY A 32 -1.83 -3.06 -15.31
N TRP A 33 -1.31 -3.96 -14.46
CA TRP A 33 -1.93 -5.25 -14.19
C TRP A 33 -3.36 -5.08 -13.66
N ASN A 34 -3.54 -4.23 -12.67
CA ASN A 34 -4.85 -4.00 -12.04
C ASN A 34 -5.89 -3.47 -13.01
N THR A 35 -5.47 -2.60 -13.95
CA THR A 35 -6.36 -2.04 -14.98
C THR A 35 -6.76 -3.08 -16.01
N LEU A 36 -5.85 -3.98 -16.40
CA LEU A 36 -6.09 -4.99 -17.44
C LEU A 36 -6.72 -6.27 -16.91
N TYR A 37 -6.47 -6.60 -15.65
CA TYR A 37 -6.73 -7.92 -15.08
C TYR A 37 -8.18 -8.36 -15.22
N THR A 38 -9.16 -7.53 -14.85
CA THR A 38 -10.57 -7.94 -14.84
C THR A 38 -11.06 -8.26 -16.25
N ASN A 39 -10.72 -7.42 -17.23
CA ASN A 39 -11.08 -7.68 -18.63
C ASN A 39 -10.38 -8.93 -19.17
N PHE A 40 -9.11 -9.12 -18.82
CA PHE A 40 -8.38 -10.33 -19.20
C PHE A 40 -8.97 -11.59 -18.55
N ALA A 41 -9.31 -11.54 -17.27
CA ALA A 41 -9.90 -12.67 -16.55
C ALA A 41 -11.20 -13.12 -17.23
N VAL A 42 -12.07 -12.18 -17.59
CA VAL A 42 -13.38 -12.47 -18.21
C VAL A 42 -13.22 -12.82 -19.69
N HIS A 43 -12.59 -11.96 -20.48
CA HIS A 43 -12.58 -12.06 -21.95
C HIS A 43 -11.35 -12.79 -22.50
N GLY A 44 -10.24 -12.81 -21.78
CA GLY A 44 -9.01 -13.48 -22.20
C GLY A 44 -8.90 -14.91 -21.69
N ALA A 45 -9.15 -15.12 -20.39
CA ALA A 45 -9.01 -16.41 -19.73
C ALA A 45 -10.36 -17.13 -19.50
N GLY A 46 -11.49 -16.47 -19.74
CA GLY A 46 -12.84 -17.05 -19.59
C GLY A 46 -13.20 -17.44 -18.16
N LEU A 47 -12.65 -16.76 -17.16
CA LEU A 47 -12.84 -17.10 -15.74
C LEU A 47 -14.24 -16.72 -15.28
N SER A 48 -14.88 -17.63 -14.55
CA SER A 48 -16.11 -17.36 -13.81
C SER A 48 -15.88 -16.39 -12.64
N GLY A 49 -16.94 -15.83 -12.09
CA GLY A 49 -16.86 -14.95 -10.92
C GLY A 49 -16.24 -15.65 -9.70
N ALA A 50 -16.52 -16.95 -9.50
CA ALA A 50 -15.93 -17.75 -8.43
C ALA A 50 -14.43 -17.93 -8.62
N GLU A 51 -13.97 -18.26 -9.82
CA GLU A 51 -12.56 -18.40 -10.15
C GLU A 51 -11.81 -17.07 -10.04
N ASN A 52 -12.42 -15.97 -10.46
CA ASN A 52 -11.88 -14.63 -10.26
C ASN A 52 -11.73 -14.31 -8.77
N GLY A 53 -12.76 -14.61 -7.96
CA GLY A 53 -12.69 -14.48 -6.50
C GLY A 53 -11.55 -15.28 -5.88
N LEU A 54 -11.35 -16.52 -6.34
CA LEU A 54 -10.24 -17.38 -5.92
C LEU A 54 -8.89 -16.74 -6.24
N VAL A 55 -8.68 -16.26 -7.47
CA VAL A 55 -7.42 -15.59 -7.89
C VAL A 55 -7.15 -14.38 -7.02
N GLN A 56 -8.16 -13.53 -6.75
CA GLN A 56 -8.00 -12.35 -5.92
C GLN A 56 -7.67 -12.69 -4.45
N SER A 57 -8.27 -13.76 -3.90
CA SER A 57 -7.95 -14.23 -2.56
C SER A 57 -6.51 -14.78 -2.48
N ILE A 58 -6.11 -15.58 -3.47
CA ILE A 58 -4.74 -16.12 -3.55
C ILE A 58 -3.71 -15.00 -3.71
N ARG A 59 -4.03 -13.91 -4.37
CA ARG A 59 -3.18 -12.74 -4.50
C ARG A 59 -2.77 -12.14 -3.15
N GLU A 60 -3.62 -12.20 -2.14
CA GLU A 60 -3.33 -11.63 -0.81
C GLU A 60 -2.46 -12.56 0.05
N VAL A 61 -2.32 -13.85 -0.31
CA VAL A 61 -1.51 -14.83 0.45
C VAL A 61 -0.04 -14.41 0.57
N PRO A 62 0.66 -13.94 -0.48
CA PRO A 62 2.03 -13.46 -0.35
C PRO A 62 2.17 -12.27 0.61
N GLY A 63 1.15 -11.42 0.72
CA GLY A 63 1.10 -10.33 1.71
C GLY A 63 1.09 -10.86 3.14
N LEU A 64 0.29 -11.89 3.41
CA LEU A 64 0.27 -12.57 4.70
C LEU A 64 1.63 -13.25 5.01
N LEU A 65 2.30 -13.79 3.98
CA LEU A 65 3.59 -14.46 4.10
C LEU A 65 4.80 -13.50 4.06
N THR A 66 4.60 -12.20 4.18
CA THR A 66 5.70 -11.19 4.08
C THR A 66 6.76 -11.35 5.17
N PHE A 67 6.44 -12.01 6.30
CA PHE A 67 7.46 -12.41 7.27
C PHE A 67 8.57 -13.29 6.69
N GLY A 68 8.33 -13.96 5.54
CA GLY A 68 9.32 -14.68 4.75
C GLY A 68 10.46 -13.81 4.20
N VAL A 69 10.33 -12.48 4.25
CA VAL A 69 11.45 -11.55 3.99
C VAL A 69 12.60 -11.78 4.98
N ILE A 70 12.30 -12.11 6.24
CA ILE A 70 13.29 -12.24 7.32
C ILE A 70 14.34 -13.32 6.99
N PRO A 71 13.97 -14.57 6.67
CA PRO A 71 14.97 -15.56 6.28
C PRO A 71 15.70 -15.23 4.96
N LEU A 72 15.07 -14.49 4.04
CA LEU A 72 15.76 -14.08 2.81
C LEU A 72 16.88 -13.06 3.08
N LEU A 73 16.79 -12.27 4.15
CA LEU A 73 17.87 -11.39 4.60
C LEU A 73 19.09 -12.14 5.13
N LEU A 74 19.00 -13.47 5.36
CA LEU A 74 20.17 -14.33 5.62
C LEU A 74 21.03 -14.52 4.38
N LEU A 75 20.40 -14.52 3.20
CA LEU A 75 21.01 -14.85 1.92
C LEU A 75 21.36 -13.62 1.10
N LEU A 76 20.53 -12.57 1.19
CA LEU A 76 20.59 -11.37 0.35
C LEU A 76 20.68 -10.09 1.19
N ARG A 77 21.44 -9.11 0.68
CA ARG A 77 21.38 -7.74 1.22
C ARG A 77 20.03 -7.12 0.90
N GLU A 78 19.54 -6.26 1.78
CA GLU A 78 18.19 -5.71 1.72
C GLU A 78 17.89 -4.97 0.40
N HIS A 79 18.84 -4.15 -0.10
CA HIS A 79 18.67 -3.48 -1.39
C HIS A 79 18.59 -4.45 -2.58
N ARG A 80 19.33 -5.58 -2.55
CA ARG A 80 19.26 -6.61 -3.58
C ARG A 80 17.94 -7.36 -3.52
N LEU A 81 17.43 -7.63 -2.31
CA LEU A 81 16.11 -8.22 -2.12
C LEU A 81 15.01 -7.30 -2.67
N ALA A 82 15.10 -5.96 -2.44
CA ALA A 82 14.19 -4.99 -3.02
C ALA A 82 14.20 -5.02 -4.56
N ALA A 83 15.40 -5.02 -5.15
CA ALA A 83 15.57 -5.07 -6.60
C ALA A 83 15.02 -6.37 -7.21
N LEU A 84 15.32 -7.52 -6.59
CA LEU A 84 14.82 -8.83 -7.02
C LEU A 84 13.29 -8.90 -6.89
N ALA A 85 12.72 -8.39 -5.81
CA ALA A 85 11.28 -8.37 -5.58
C ALA A 85 10.56 -7.57 -6.68
N VAL A 86 11.07 -6.39 -7.06
CA VAL A 86 10.50 -5.59 -8.16
C VAL A 86 10.66 -6.30 -9.51
N LEU A 87 11.80 -6.95 -9.77
CA LEU A 87 11.99 -7.76 -10.97
C LEU A 87 10.99 -8.90 -11.04
N VAL A 88 10.77 -9.63 -9.95
CA VAL A 88 9.78 -10.72 -9.85
C VAL A 88 8.36 -10.19 -10.07
N THR A 89 8.01 -9.00 -9.53
CA THR A 89 6.74 -8.33 -9.83
C THR A 89 6.56 -8.14 -11.33
N GLY A 90 7.59 -7.57 -12.00
CA GLY A 90 7.56 -7.32 -13.43
C GLY A 90 7.41 -8.58 -14.26
N VAL A 91 8.17 -9.63 -13.95
CA VAL A 91 8.08 -10.93 -14.63
C VAL A 91 6.68 -11.55 -14.46
N GLY A 92 6.11 -11.50 -13.25
CA GLY A 92 4.74 -11.98 -12.99
C GLY A 92 3.70 -11.23 -13.83
N VAL A 93 3.84 -9.90 -13.96
CA VAL A 93 2.96 -9.09 -14.82
C VAL A 93 3.18 -9.42 -16.29
N MET A 94 4.44 -9.47 -16.77
CA MET A 94 4.74 -9.76 -18.18
C MET A 94 4.17 -11.11 -18.63
N THR A 95 4.19 -12.10 -17.78
CA THR A 95 3.75 -13.46 -18.10
C THR A 95 2.25 -13.67 -17.95
N ALA A 96 1.53 -12.76 -17.30
CA ALA A 96 0.09 -12.90 -17.02
C ALA A 96 -0.74 -13.17 -18.29
N GLY A 97 -0.48 -12.42 -19.37
CA GLY A 97 -1.21 -12.58 -20.63
C GLY A 97 -0.81 -13.79 -21.48
N LEU A 98 0.24 -14.52 -21.10
CA LEU A 98 0.73 -15.70 -21.85
C LEU A 98 0.04 -17.01 -21.46
N LEU A 99 -0.58 -17.05 -20.28
CA LEU A 99 -1.17 -18.23 -19.68
C LEU A 99 -2.67 -18.01 -19.38
N PRO A 100 -3.54 -17.94 -20.41
CA PRO A 100 -4.95 -17.62 -20.26
C PRO A 100 -5.78 -18.82 -19.75
N THR A 101 -5.38 -19.42 -18.65
CA THR A 101 -6.07 -20.48 -17.92
C THR A 101 -6.15 -20.14 -16.45
N LEU A 102 -7.12 -20.68 -15.70
CA LEU A 102 -7.23 -20.43 -14.26
C LEU A 102 -5.90 -20.59 -13.54
N TRP A 103 -5.25 -21.73 -13.70
CA TRP A 103 -3.99 -22.04 -12.99
C TRP A 103 -2.81 -21.20 -13.51
N GLY A 104 -2.81 -20.85 -14.80
CA GLY A 104 -1.83 -19.93 -15.36
C GLY A 104 -1.98 -18.51 -14.76
N VAL A 105 -3.20 -18.02 -14.68
CA VAL A 105 -3.51 -16.73 -14.03
C VAL A 105 -3.17 -16.76 -12.55
N VAL A 106 -3.50 -17.85 -11.83
CA VAL A 106 -3.09 -18.05 -10.42
C VAL A 106 -1.57 -18.00 -10.27
N ALA A 107 -0.83 -18.76 -11.07
CA ALA A 107 0.62 -18.83 -10.97
C ALA A 107 1.29 -17.48 -11.23
N THR A 108 0.92 -16.79 -12.31
CA THR A 108 1.48 -15.47 -12.66
C THR A 108 1.10 -14.39 -11.65
N THR A 109 -0.13 -14.44 -11.12
CA THR A 109 -0.59 -13.56 -10.05
C THR A 109 0.18 -13.79 -8.75
N LEU A 110 0.46 -15.04 -8.38
CA LEU A 110 1.29 -15.35 -7.21
C LEU A 110 2.71 -14.81 -7.37
N VAL A 111 3.34 -15.02 -8.54
CA VAL A 111 4.69 -14.50 -8.81
C VAL A 111 4.71 -12.98 -8.67
N MET A 112 3.80 -12.27 -9.33
CA MET A 112 3.65 -10.83 -9.24
C MET A 112 3.43 -10.37 -7.79
N SER A 113 2.55 -11.04 -7.06
CA SER A 113 2.15 -10.66 -5.71
C SER A 113 3.26 -10.88 -4.69
N PHE A 114 4.04 -11.99 -4.76
CA PHE A 114 5.22 -12.17 -3.92
C PHE A 114 6.21 -11.02 -4.11
N GLY A 115 6.52 -10.68 -5.36
CA GLY A 115 7.40 -9.57 -5.65
C GLY A 115 6.87 -8.25 -5.07
N PHE A 116 5.61 -7.93 -5.33
CA PHE A 116 4.98 -6.69 -4.90
C PHE A 116 4.97 -6.52 -3.37
N HIS A 117 4.49 -7.52 -2.63
CA HIS A 117 4.38 -7.43 -1.17
C HIS A 117 5.74 -7.47 -0.46
N TYR A 118 6.69 -8.27 -0.98
CA TYR A 118 8.03 -8.30 -0.43
C TYR A 118 8.76 -6.98 -0.66
N PHE A 119 8.61 -6.38 -1.86
CA PHE A 119 9.11 -5.04 -2.13
C PHE A 119 8.46 -4.00 -1.20
N GLU A 120 7.16 -4.06 -0.97
CA GLU A 120 6.47 -3.13 -0.06
C GLU A 120 7.11 -3.11 1.33
N ALA A 121 7.36 -4.28 1.93
CA ALA A 121 7.99 -4.40 3.24
C ALA A 121 9.43 -3.86 3.24
N VAL A 122 10.23 -4.28 2.27
CA VAL A 122 11.65 -3.91 2.17
C VAL A 122 11.82 -2.42 1.85
N ASN A 123 10.98 -1.86 0.98
CA ASN A 123 10.99 -0.43 0.65
C ASN A 123 10.73 0.44 1.88
N GLN A 124 9.73 0.06 2.69
CA GLN A 124 9.44 0.76 3.95
C GLN A 124 10.61 0.67 4.93
N SER A 125 11.21 -0.50 5.04
CA SER A 125 12.39 -0.74 5.88
C SER A 125 13.56 0.15 5.46
N LEU A 126 13.94 0.13 4.18
CA LEU A 126 15.05 0.93 3.65
C LEU A 126 14.83 2.43 3.86
N ILE A 127 13.59 2.93 3.68
CA ILE A 127 13.30 4.35 3.96
C ILE A 127 13.60 4.67 5.43
N LEU A 128 13.13 3.85 6.37
CA LEU A 128 13.31 4.12 7.81
C LEU A 128 14.76 3.95 8.30
N GLN A 129 15.58 3.17 7.60
CA GLN A 129 16.99 2.98 7.92
C GLN A 129 17.89 4.10 7.37
N TYR A 130 17.62 4.56 6.14
CA TYR A 130 18.50 5.47 5.43
C TYR A 130 18.15 6.94 5.63
N PHE A 131 16.92 7.25 5.99
CA PHE A 131 16.47 8.62 6.22
C PHE A 131 16.14 8.83 7.70
N ASP A 132 16.61 9.94 8.25
CA ASP A 132 16.35 10.28 9.66
C ASP A 132 14.85 10.56 9.90
N VAL A 133 14.49 10.70 11.17
CA VAL A 133 13.10 10.90 11.65
C VAL A 133 12.41 12.11 11.00
N ARG A 134 13.16 13.13 10.59
CA ARG A 134 12.59 14.32 9.90
C ARG A 134 12.49 14.13 8.39
N THR A 135 13.40 13.38 7.81
CA THR A 135 13.50 13.18 6.35
C THR A 135 12.64 12.01 5.87
N ALA A 136 12.49 10.94 6.65
CA ALA A 136 11.73 9.75 6.28
C ALA A 136 10.25 10.06 5.91
N PRO A 137 9.48 10.88 6.66
CA PRO A 137 8.12 11.23 6.27
C PRO A 137 8.05 11.97 4.93
N LEU A 138 9.03 12.84 4.67
CA LEU A 138 9.11 13.60 3.42
C LEU A 138 9.39 12.69 2.22
N VAL A 139 10.30 11.73 2.40
CA VAL A 139 10.64 10.71 1.38
C VAL A 139 9.42 9.84 1.11
N MET A 140 8.76 9.29 2.15
CA MET A 140 7.54 8.48 1.99
C MET A 140 6.44 9.23 1.26
N GLY A 141 6.16 10.49 1.66
CA GLY A 141 5.15 11.31 1.03
C GLY A 141 5.44 11.58 -0.44
N ARG A 142 6.72 11.86 -0.77
CA ARG A 142 7.14 12.12 -2.17
C ARG A 142 7.09 10.87 -3.03
N LEU A 143 7.61 9.75 -2.55
CA LEU A 143 7.57 8.48 -3.29
C LEU A 143 6.12 8.07 -3.59
N ARG A 144 5.21 8.21 -2.62
CA ARG A 144 3.77 7.95 -2.83
C ARG A 144 3.12 8.91 -3.82
N GLY A 145 3.44 10.21 -3.73
CA GLY A 145 2.94 11.19 -4.69
C GLY A 145 3.40 10.91 -6.11
N LEU A 146 4.69 10.59 -6.28
CA LEU A 146 5.24 10.23 -7.59
C LEU A 146 4.67 8.91 -8.13
N ALA A 147 4.45 7.92 -7.24
CA ALA A 147 3.77 6.68 -7.62
C ALA A 147 2.34 6.95 -8.12
N ALA A 148 1.58 7.82 -7.43
CA ALA A 148 0.25 8.21 -7.89
C ALA A 148 0.28 8.89 -9.28
N GLY A 149 1.27 9.77 -9.52
CA GLY A 149 1.51 10.34 -10.85
C GLY A 149 1.85 9.28 -11.89
N GLY A 150 2.71 8.32 -11.55
CA GLY A 150 3.03 7.17 -12.40
C GLY A 150 1.80 6.31 -12.74
N ASN A 151 0.91 6.12 -11.77
CA ASN A 151 -0.35 5.38 -11.96
C ASN A 151 -1.30 6.09 -12.94
N LEU A 152 -1.37 7.43 -12.91
CA LEU A 152 -2.13 8.19 -13.90
C LEU A 152 -1.57 8.02 -15.32
N VAL A 153 -0.24 8.11 -15.46
CA VAL A 153 0.44 7.87 -16.74
C VAL A 153 0.17 6.44 -17.24
N MET A 154 0.24 5.45 -16.33
CA MET A 154 -0.03 4.06 -16.69
C MET A 154 -1.49 3.85 -17.12
N GLY A 155 -2.44 4.46 -16.42
CA GLY A 155 -3.87 4.41 -16.80
C GLY A 155 -4.11 4.99 -18.19
N ALA A 156 -3.50 6.15 -18.51
CA ALA A 156 -3.55 6.75 -19.82
C ALA A 156 -2.89 5.87 -20.89
N LEU A 157 -1.74 5.26 -20.57
CA LEU A 157 -1.04 4.35 -21.48
C LEU A 157 -1.89 3.12 -21.81
N VAL A 158 -2.50 2.49 -20.80
CA VAL A 158 -3.42 1.35 -21.02
C VAL A 158 -4.59 1.79 -21.90
N TYR A 159 -5.22 2.94 -21.61
CA TYR A 159 -6.34 3.46 -22.39
C TYR A 159 -6.00 3.63 -23.89
N VAL A 160 -4.82 4.16 -24.20
CA VAL A 160 -4.40 4.37 -25.60
C VAL A 160 -4.04 3.06 -26.30
N LEU A 161 -3.44 2.09 -25.57
CA LEU A 161 -2.92 0.87 -26.17
C LEU A 161 -3.93 -0.28 -26.18
N ALA A 162 -5.02 -0.21 -25.41
CA ALA A 162 -5.95 -1.32 -25.20
C ALA A 162 -6.58 -1.86 -26.49
N ASP A 163 -6.93 -0.98 -27.43
CA ASP A 163 -7.54 -1.35 -28.69
C ASP A 163 -6.51 -1.70 -29.79
N LEU A 164 -5.23 -1.45 -29.54
CA LEU A 164 -4.14 -1.64 -30.52
C LEU A 164 -3.44 -2.99 -30.37
N PHE A 165 -3.45 -3.56 -29.16
CA PHE A 165 -2.65 -4.74 -28.84
C PHE A 165 -3.45 -5.80 -28.08
N ALA A 166 -3.08 -7.08 -28.30
CA ALA A 166 -3.61 -8.20 -27.52
C ALA A 166 -3.16 -8.14 -26.04
N PHE A 167 -3.92 -8.77 -25.15
CA PHE A 167 -3.63 -8.81 -23.71
C PHE A 167 -2.20 -9.24 -23.39
N SER A 168 -1.65 -10.25 -24.10
CA SER A 168 -0.28 -10.70 -23.91
C SER A 168 0.76 -9.60 -24.14
N THR A 169 0.59 -8.82 -25.20
CA THR A 169 1.47 -7.67 -25.50
C THR A 169 1.28 -6.56 -24.47
N LEU A 170 0.05 -6.25 -24.09
CA LEU A 170 -0.24 -5.24 -23.07
C LEU A 170 0.41 -5.59 -21.74
N PHE A 171 0.23 -6.81 -21.23
CA PHE A 171 0.89 -7.26 -19.99
C PHE A 171 2.41 -7.25 -20.09
N CYS A 172 2.98 -7.63 -21.25
CA CYS A 172 4.41 -7.55 -21.49
C CYS A 172 4.93 -6.10 -21.38
N ILE A 173 4.24 -5.15 -22.01
CA ILE A 173 4.58 -3.71 -21.92
C ILE A 173 4.45 -3.24 -20.46
N MET A 174 3.34 -3.52 -19.78
CA MET A 174 3.10 -3.06 -18.40
C MET A 174 4.11 -3.66 -17.42
N GLY A 175 4.44 -4.95 -17.54
CA GLY A 175 5.43 -5.62 -16.69
C GLY A 175 6.86 -5.18 -16.95
N SER A 176 7.18 -4.70 -18.17
CA SER A 176 8.53 -4.25 -18.51
C SER A 176 9.02 -3.10 -17.62
N PHE A 177 8.15 -2.22 -17.13
CA PHE A 177 8.53 -1.12 -16.23
C PHE A 177 9.18 -1.62 -14.93
N ALA A 178 8.58 -2.61 -14.26
CA ALA A 178 9.16 -3.21 -13.06
C ALA A 178 10.38 -4.07 -13.41
N THR A 179 10.32 -4.84 -14.48
CA THR A 179 11.44 -5.71 -14.90
C THR A 179 12.69 -4.89 -15.19
N VAL A 180 12.58 -3.81 -15.96
CA VAL A 180 13.71 -2.92 -16.26
C VAL A 180 14.20 -2.20 -15.01
N ALA A 181 13.31 -1.68 -14.17
CA ALA A 181 13.68 -1.04 -12.91
C ALA A 181 14.40 -2.00 -11.96
N GLY A 182 13.90 -3.24 -11.80
CA GLY A 182 14.52 -4.26 -10.96
C GLY A 182 15.87 -4.72 -11.51
N ALA A 183 15.97 -4.98 -12.82
CA ALA A 183 17.23 -5.36 -13.46
C ALA A 183 18.29 -4.26 -13.34
N TRP A 184 17.92 -3.00 -13.58
CA TRP A 184 18.81 -1.86 -13.36
C TRP A 184 19.26 -1.78 -11.90
N ALA A 185 18.36 -1.95 -10.95
CA ALA A 185 18.66 -1.87 -9.52
C ALA A 185 19.61 -2.98 -9.06
N LEU A 186 19.54 -4.19 -9.62
CA LEU A 186 20.48 -5.29 -9.33
C LEU A 186 21.93 -4.94 -9.70
N THR A 187 22.14 -4.02 -10.65
CA THR A 187 23.50 -3.54 -11.03
C THR A 187 24.03 -2.43 -10.11
N ARG A 188 23.23 -1.98 -9.12
CA ARG A 188 23.57 -0.87 -8.24
C ARG A 188 23.73 -1.32 -6.79
N ASP A 189 24.66 -0.72 -6.10
CA ASP A 189 24.83 -0.87 -4.65
C ASP A 189 24.70 0.51 -3.99
N PRO A 190 23.49 0.85 -3.49
CA PRO A 190 23.27 2.09 -2.76
C PRO A 190 23.57 1.94 -1.26
N SER A 191 24.05 0.77 -0.80
CA SER A 191 24.22 0.48 0.62
C SER A 191 25.34 1.32 1.25
N ASP A 192 25.11 1.71 2.50
CA ASP A 192 26.08 2.40 3.35
C ASP A 192 26.55 1.42 4.45
N PRO A 193 27.85 1.03 4.47
CA PRO A 193 28.38 0.11 5.48
C PRO A 193 28.30 0.63 6.93
N ALA A 194 28.15 1.94 7.11
CA ALA A 194 28.02 2.54 8.45
C ALA A 194 26.64 2.33 9.07
N ARG A 195 25.65 1.85 8.30
CA ARG A 195 24.31 1.58 8.82
C ARG A 195 24.27 0.31 9.69
N PRO A 196 23.50 0.32 10.80
CA PRO A 196 23.36 -0.86 11.65
C PRO A 196 22.86 -2.08 10.88
N ALA A 197 23.51 -3.23 11.11
CA ALA A 197 23.06 -4.49 10.53
C ALA A 197 21.67 -4.87 11.08
N GLN A 198 20.78 -5.27 10.20
CA GLN A 198 19.43 -5.68 10.58
C GLN A 198 19.43 -7.05 11.26
N ARG A 199 18.54 -7.25 12.23
CA ARG A 199 18.36 -8.56 12.88
C ARG A 199 17.77 -9.56 11.88
N ARG A 200 18.33 -10.74 11.87
CA ARG A 200 17.96 -11.85 10.98
C ARG A 200 17.02 -12.85 11.64
N SER A 201 16.28 -12.40 12.66
CA SER A 201 15.29 -13.20 13.37
C SER A 201 13.97 -12.44 13.43
N MET A 202 12.88 -13.19 13.55
CA MET A 202 11.57 -12.58 13.76
C MET A 202 11.59 -11.72 15.03
N VAL A 203 11.13 -10.48 14.92
CA VAL A 203 11.07 -9.54 16.05
C VAL A 203 9.61 -9.21 16.32
N LEU A 204 9.15 -9.67 17.48
CA LEU A 204 7.82 -9.34 18.01
C LEU A 204 8.00 -8.89 19.46
N ARG A 205 8.48 -7.66 19.66
CA ARG A 205 8.77 -7.15 21.00
C ARG A 205 7.53 -6.54 21.63
N ARG A 206 7.27 -6.86 22.89
CA ARG A 206 6.16 -6.28 23.67
C ARG A 206 6.23 -4.75 23.73
N ARG A 207 7.42 -4.15 23.70
CA ARG A 207 7.59 -2.69 23.67
C ARG A 207 7.04 -2.02 22.41
N TYR A 208 6.80 -2.78 21.30
CA TYR A 208 6.23 -2.29 20.05
C TYR A 208 4.72 -2.58 19.95
N TRP A 209 4.07 -3.00 21.03
CA TRP A 209 2.67 -3.42 21.05
C TRP A 209 1.72 -2.41 20.42
N LEU A 210 1.93 -1.11 20.69
CA LEU A 210 1.08 -0.03 20.16
C LEU A 210 1.21 0.09 18.64
N PHE A 211 2.43 -0.06 18.11
CA PHE A 211 2.66 -0.10 16.66
C PHE A 211 1.91 -1.26 16.00
N TYR A 212 1.97 -2.47 16.55
CA TYR A 212 1.27 -3.63 16.01
C TYR A 212 -0.25 -3.47 16.14
N LEU A 213 -0.75 -2.95 17.26
CA LEU A 213 -2.17 -2.66 17.44
C LEU A 213 -2.67 -1.62 16.42
N LEU A 214 -1.99 -0.51 16.24
CA LEU A 214 -2.35 0.49 15.24
C LEU A 214 -2.29 -0.06 13.82
N THR A 215 -1.35 -0.96 13.53
CA THR A 215 -1.19 -1.60 12.22
C THR A 215 -2.36 -2.52 11.90
N ILE A 216 -2.79 -3.39 12.83
CA ILE A 216 -3.93 -4.31 12.57
C ILE A 216 -5.25 -3.53 12.48
N LEU A 217 -5.46 -2.52 13.33
CA LEU A 217 -6.62 -1.66 13.27
C LEU A 217 -6.69 -0.88 11.95
N ALA A 218 -5.55 -0.35 11.46
CA ALA A 218 -5.46 0.32 10.18
C ALA A 218 -5.75 -0.65 9.01
N GLY A 219 -5.25 -1.88 9.08
CA GLY A 219 -5.52 -2.93 8.08
C GLY A 219 -7.00 -3.31 8.02
N ALA A 220 -7.62 -3.57 9.18
CA ALA A 220 -9.04 -3.93 9.27
C ALA A 220 -9.94 -2.82 8.72
N ARG A 221 -9.71 -1.58 9.12
CA ARG A 221 -10.46 -0.40 8.64
C ARG A 221 -10.27 -0.20 7.14
N ARG A 222 -9.04 -0.36 6.63
CA ARG A 222 -8.76 -0.27 5.19
C ARG A 222 -9.63 -1.22 4.38
N GLN A 223 -9.83 -2.45 4.83
CA GLN A 223 -10.62 -3.44 4.10
C GLN A 223 -12.10 -3.04 4.05
N ILE A 224 -12.64 -2.47 5.12
CA ILE A 224 -14.02 -1.96 5.09
C ILE A 224 -14.15 -0.86 4.04
N PHE A 225 -13.22 0.09 4.02
CA PHE A 225 -13.19 1.14 3.02
C PHE A 225 -13.04 0.61 1.59
N THR A 226 -12.00 -0.18 1.32
CA THR A 226 -11.67 -0.59 -0.05
C THR A 226 -12.69 -1.53 -0.68
N VAL A 227 -13.38 -2.34 0.13
CA VAL A 227 -14.36 -3.31 -0.34
C VAL A 227 -15.77 -2.70 -0.30
N PHE A 228 -16.22 -2.26 0.85
CA PHE A 228 -17.63 -1.95 1.06
C PHE A 228 -18.02 -0.54 0.65
N SER A 229 -17.11 0.44 0.63
CA SER A 229 -17.47 1.78 0.14
C SER A 229 -17.70 1.78 -1.38
N VAL A 230 -16.84 1.07 -2.14
CA VAL A 230 -17.07 0.93 -3.59
C VAL A 230 -18.30 0.06 -3.86
N PHE A 231 -18.51 -0.99 -3.07
CA PHE A 231 -19.67 -1.86 -3.20
C PHE A 231 -20.97 -1.09 -2.93
N LEU A 232 -20.99 -0.21 -1.91
CA LEU A 232 -22.10 0.70 -1.64
C LEU A 232 -22.42 1.61 -2.85
N LEU A 233 -21.39 2.20 -3.45
CA LEU A 233 -21.56 3.08 -4.61
C LEU A 233 -22.20 2.33 -5.79
N VAL A 234 -21.79 1.10 -6.03
CA VAL A 234 -22.25 0.29 -7.17
C VAL A 234 -23.63 -0.31 -6.88
N GLU A 235 -23.79 -1.05 -5.77
CA GLU A 235 -25.00 -1.82 -5.48
C GLU A 235 -26.15 -0.93 -5.03
N HIS A 236 -25.89 0.03 -4.12
CA HIS A 236 -26.95 0.83 -3.51
C HIS A 236 -27.23 2.12 -4.30
N PHE A 237 -26.18 2.78 -4.82
CA PHE A 237 -26.30 4.03 -5.56
C PHE A 237 -26.24 3.89 -7.09
N GLY A 238 -26.06 2.68 -7.63
CA GLY A 238 -26.11 2.40 -9.07
C GLY A 238 -24.96 3.00 -9.88
N TYR A 239 -23.79 3.22 -9.27
CA TYR A 239 -22.61 3.70 -9.98
C TYR A 239 -22.16 2.70 -11.03
N GLY A 240 -22.02 3.15 -12.28
CA GLY A 240 -21.43 2.35 -13.36
C GLY A 240 -19.90 2.38 -13.33
N VAL A 241 -19.31 1.63 -14.26
CA VAL A 241 -17.84 1.50 -14.38
C VAL A 241 -17.16 2.84 -14.61
N ARG A 242 -17.79 3.75 -15.38
CA ARG A 242 -17.22 5.08 -15.69
C ARG A 242 -17.15 5.98 -14.45
N GLU A 243 -18.20 5.99 -13.64
CA GLU A 243 -18.26 6.79 -12.40
C GLU A 243 -17.22 6.30 -11.39
N VAL A 244 -17.07 4.97 -11.23
CA VAL A 244 -16.04 4.37 -10.37
C VAL A 244 -14.63 4.68 -10.88
N ALA A 245 -14.40 4.56 -12.19
CA ALA A 245 -13.12 4.91 -12.81
C ALA A 245 -12.76 6.40 -12.58
N LEU A 246 -13.74 7.29 -12.72
CA LEU A 246 -13.55 8.72 -12.45
C LEU A 246 -13.14 8.98 -10.98
N LEU A 247 -13.78 8.30 -10.03
CA LEU A 247 -13.40 8.39 -8.62
C LEU A 247 -11.95 7.93 -8.37
N PHE A 248 -11.51 6.87 -9.03
CA PHE A 248 -10.11 6.41 -8.93
C PHE A 248 -9.14 7.42 -9.54
N ILE A 249 -9.49 8.05 -10.66
CA ILE A 249 -8.70 9.12 -11.27
C ILE A 249 -8.60 10.32 -10.31
N VAL A 250 -9.73 10.75 -9.74
CA VAL A 250 -9.76 11.85 -8.76
C VAL A 250 -8.89 11.51 -7.55
N ASN A 251 -9.01 10.31 -6.99
CA ASN A 251 -8.19 9.88 -5.86
C ASN A 251 -6.69 9.87 -6.18
N ASN A 252 -6.29 9.37 -7.34
CA ASN A 252 -4.89 9.38 -7.75
C ASN A 252 -4.36 10.81 -7.98
N ALA A 253 -5.18 11.68 -8.58
CA ALA A 253 -4.83 13.08 -8.74
C ALA A 253 -4.66 13.79 -7.40
N VAL A 254 -5.61 13.58 -6.47
CA VAL A 254 -5.53 14.12 -5.09
C VAL A 254 -4.26 13.60 -4.40
N ASN A 255 -3.98 12.31 -4.49
CA ASN A 255 -2.81 11.70 -3.87
C ASN A 255 -1.49 12.27 -4.40
N TRP A 256 -1.40 12.56 -5.69
CA TRP A 256 -0.21 13.15 -6.28
C TRP A 256 0.18 14.46 -5.59
N PHE A 257 -0.80 15.33 -5.34
CA PHE A 257 -0.56 16.62 -4.67
C PHE A 257 -0.49 16.50 -3.15
N LEU A 258 -1.32 15.65 -2.55
CA LEU A 258 -1.52 15.61 -1.10
C LEU A 258 -0.44 14.80 -0.37
N ASN A 259 0.03 13.68 -0.93
CA ASN A 259 0.98 12.82 -0.24
C ASN A 259 2.29 13.53 0.18
N PRO A 260 2.90 14.41 -0.65
CA PRO A 260 4.06 15.20 -0.22
C PRO A 260 3.73 16.18 0.91
N LEU A 261 2.48 16.67 0.99
CA LEU A 261 2.03 17.57 2.06
C LEU A 261 1.85 16.81 3.38
N ILE A 262 1.35 15.57 3.32
CA ILE A 262 1.20 14.70 4.49
C ILE A 262 2.58 14.45 5.14
N GLY A 263 3.62 14.16 4.36
CA GLY A 263 4.97 14.00 4.88
C GLY A 263 5.48 15.24 5.65
N ARG A 264 5.13 16.45 5.16
CA ARG A 264 5.43 17.71 5.89
C ARG A 264 4.56 17.91 7.13
N ALA A 265 3.31 17.50 7.06
CA ALA A 265 2.37 17.60 8.18
C ALA A 265 2.80 16.70 9.36
N VAL A 266 3.34 15.50 9.12
CA VAL A 266 3.92 14.64 10.16
C VAL A 266 4.99 15.38 10.93
N ASN A 267 5.92 16.06 10.24
CA ASN A 267 6.99 16.80 10.88
C ASN A 267 6.51 18.05 11.65
N ARG A 268 5.43 18.68 11.20
CA ARG A 268 4.91 19.92 11.79
C ARG A 268 3.99 19.69 12.99
N PHE A 269 3.14 18.67 12.91
CA PHE A 269 2.08 18.43 13.88
C PHE A 269 2.32 17.19 14.75
N GLY A 270 3.28 16.32 14.37
CA GLY A 270 3.57 15.06 15.03
C GLY A 270 2.54 13.96 14.70
N GLU A 271 2.95 12.72 14.95
CA GLU A 271 2.18 11.53 14.59
C GLU A 271 0.88 11.41 15.37
N GLN A 272 0.90 11.71 16.68
CA GLN A 272 -0.29 11.59 17.52
C GLN A 272 -1.41 12.52 17.04
N HIS A 273 -1.08 13.79 16.78
CA HIS A 273 -2.07 14.76 16.34
C HIS A 273 -2.64 14.40 14.97
N LEU A 274 -1.78 14.02 14.03
CA LEU A 274 -2.19 13.66 12.68
C LEU A 274 -3.12 12.46 12.66
N LEU A 275 -2.78 11.39 13.41
CA LEU A 275 -3.61 10.20 13.54
C LEU A 275 -4.92 10.47 14.30
N THR A 276 -4.91 11.39 15.29
CA THR A 276 -6.13 11.82 15.99
C THR A 276 -7.10 12.45 14.99
N VAL A 277 -6.62 13.37 14.15
CA VAL A 277 -7.45 14.00 13.11
C VAL A 277 -7.96 12.95 12.11
N GLU A 278 -7.08 12.07 11.59
CA GLU A 278 -7.47 10.98 10.70
C GLU A 278 -8.64 10.18 11.28
N TYR A 279 -8.47 9.65 12.48
CA TYR A 279 -9.46 8.71 13.02
C TYR A 279 -10.75 9.41 13.44
N SER A 280 -10.68 10.66 13.88
CA SER A 280 -11.90 11.45 14.15
C SER A 280 -12.72 11.68 12.89
N VAL A 281 -12.06 12.02 11.77
CA VAL A 281 -12.75 12.18 10.48
C VAL A 281 -13.29 10.85 9.97
N LEU A 282 -12.51 9.74 10.09
CA LEU A 282 -12.97 8.44 9.63
C LEU A 282 -14.16 7.89 10.41
N VAL A 283 -14.28 8.19 11.73
CA VAL A 283 -15.52 7.90 12.48
C VAL A 283 -16.71 8.59 11.83
N LEU A 284 -16.59 9.89 11.51
CA LEU A 284 -17.68 10.65 10.87
C LEU A 284 -17.99 10.13 9.46
N VAL A 285 -16.97 9.77 8.68
CA VAL A 285 -17.13 9.21 7.33
C VAL A 285 -17.88 7.88 7.37
N PHE A 286 -17.45 6.95 8.23
CA PHE A 286 -18.12 5.64 8.34
C PHE A 286 -19.55 5.77 8.85
N LEU A 287 -19.81 6.62 9.84
CA LEU A 287 -21.18 6.92 10.28
C LEU A 287 -21.98 7.63 9.17
N GLY A 288 -21.33 8.50 8.40
CA GLY A 288 -21.94 9.15 7.24
C GLY A 288 -22.49 8.14 6.24
N TYR A 289 -21.73 7.08 5.89
CA TYR A 289 -22.20 6.03 4.97
C TYR A 289 -23.46 5.30 5.45
N THR A 290 -23.78 5.31 6.74
CA THR A 290 -24.96 4.64 7.28
C THR A 290 -26.25 5.48 7.20
N VAL A 291 -26.15 6.79 6.92
CA VAL A 291 -27.29 7.72 6.98
C VAL A 291 -27.50 8.51 5.68
N ILE A 292 -26.62 8.38 4.69
CA ILE A 292 -26.71 9.13 3.44
C ILE A 292 -27.60 8.44 2.42
N ASP A 293 -28.41 9.25 1.71
CA ASP A 293 -29.25 8.80 0.60
C ASP A 293 -28.83 9.43 -0.74
N SER A 294 -27.75 10.24 -0.76
CA SER A 294 -27.27 10.92 -1.96
C SER A 294 -26.02 10.26 -2.54
N PRO A 295 -26.03 9.83 -3.81
CA PRO A 295 -24.86 9.24 -4.46
C PRO A 295 -23.66 10.19 -4.52
N LEU A 296 -23.89 11.50 -4.69
CA LEU A 296 -22.81 12.50 -4.70
C LEU A 296 -22.13 12.65 -3.33
N VAL A 297 -22.93 12.60 -2.24
CA VAL A 297 -22.37 12.64 -0.89
C VAL A 297 -21.59 11.37 -0.59
N ALA A 298 -22.06 10.19 -1.04
CA ALA A 298 -21.33 8.93 -0.92
C ALA A 298 -19.99 9.00 -1.65
N ALA A 299 -19.95 9.52 -2.88
CA ALA A 299 -18.72 9.73 -3.63
C ALA A 299 -17.78 10.73 -2.95
N PHE A 300 -18.30 11.81 -2.39
CA PHE A 300 -17.51 12.76 -1.61
C PHE A 300 -16.89 12.10 -0.38
N LEU A 301 -17.66 11.34 0.39
CA LEU A 301 -17.14 10.59 1.55
C LEU A 301 -16.06 9.59 1.13
N TYR A 302 -16.20 8.95 -0.04
CA TYR A 302 -15.19 8.04 -0.59
C TYR A 302 -13.85 8.76 -0.85
N VAL A 303 -13.90 9.96 -1.42
CA VAL A 303 -12.69 10.76 -1.66
C VAL A 303 -12.08 11.22 -0.33
N VAL A 304 -12.91 11.65 0.62
CA VAL A 304 -12.44 12.06 1.97
C VAL A 304 -11.76 10.90 2.69
N ASP A 305 -12.37 9.71 2.72
CA ASP A 305 -11.78 8.50 3.31
C ASP A 305 -10.40 8.21 2.70
N HIS A 306 -10.33 8.26 1.36
CA HIS A 306 -9.08 8.01 0.64
C HIS A 306 -7.97 9.02 0.95
N ILE A 307 -8.32 10.29 1.18
CA ILE A 307 -7.38 11.32 1.62
C ILE A 307 -6.77 10.95 2.97
N PHE A 308 -7.62 10.66 3.96
CA PHE A 308 -7.19 10.39 5.33
C PHE A 308 -6.48 9.05 5.47
N PHE A 309 -6.81 8.05 4.65
CA PHE A 309 -6.09 6.79 4.57
C PHE A 309 -4.57 6.95 4.39
N ASN A 310 -4.13 7.98 3.69
CA ASN A 310 -2.71 8.24 3.46
C ASN A 310 -1.94 8.70 4.71
N PHE A 311 -2.63 9.10 5.79
CA PHE A 311 -2.02 9.51 7.06
C PHE A 311 -1.39 8.33 7.81
N ALA A 312 -1.65 7.08 7.39
CA ALA A 312 -0.97 5.87 7.90
C ALA A 312 0.58 5.93 7.81
N ILE A 313 1.16 6.88 7.07
CA ILE A 313 2.59 7.22 7.15
C ILE A 313 2.99 7.49 8.62
N ALA A 314 2.14 8.16 9.39
CA ALA A 314 2.41 8.53 10.77
C ALA A 314 2.58 7.31 11.71
N ILE A 315 1.94 6.17 11.44
CA ILE A 315 2.15 4.93 12.20
C ILE A 315 3.60 4.44 12.03
N ARG A 316 4.15 4.53 10.82
CA ARG A 316 5.51 4.06 10.51
C ARG A 316 6.57 4.99 11.07
N THR A 317 6.36 6.30 11.00
CA THR A 317 7.30 7.27 11.57
C THR A 317 7.27 7.27 13.11
N PHE A 318 6.11 7.00 13.73
CA PHE A 318 6.03 6.70 15.15
C PHE A 318 6.88 5.47 15.50
N PHE A 319 6.74 4.37 14.75
CA PHE A 319 7.55 3.19 14.98
C PHE A 319 9.06 3.50 14.85
N GLN A 320 9.48 4.25 13.82
CA GLN A 320 10.88 4.65 13.66
C GLN A 320 11.45 5.35 14.91
N LYS A 321 10.64 6.16 15.59
CA LYS A 321 11.06 6.90 16.79
C LYS A 321 11.31 6.02 18.01
N ILE A 322 10.61 4.87 18.11
CA ILE A 322 10.69 3.95 19.24
C ILE A 322 11.50 2.67 18.95
N ALA A 323 11.80 2.41 17.68
CA ALA A 323 12.46 1.19 17.26
C ALA A 323 13.96 1.21 17.55
N ASP A 324 14.49 0.05 17.96
CA ASP A 324 15.91 -0.23 17.81
C ASP A 324 16.21 -0.25 16.29
N PRO A 325 17.23 0.48 15.82
CA PRO A 325 17.57 0.50 14.39
C PRO A 325 17.77 -0.90 13.77
N ALA A 326 18.22 -1.87 14.55
CA ALA A 326 18.40 -3.26 14.11
C ALA A 326 17.07 -4.04 13.98
N ASP A 327 15.97 -3.56 14.56
CA ASP A 327 14.66 -4.21 14.53
C ASP A 327 13.76 -3.70 13.38
N ILE A 328 14.20 -2.69 12.60
CA ILE A 328 13.36 -2.02 11.61
C ILE A 328 12.89 -2.99 10.52
N ALA A 329 13.82 -3.70 9.86
CA ALA A 329 13.47 -4.61 8.77
C ALA A 329 12.52 -5.74 9.20
N PRO A 330 12.83 -6.52 10.25
CA PRO A 330 11.93 -7.60 10.67
C PRO A 330 10.57 -7.08 11.16
N SER A 331 10.52 -5.90 11.81
CA SER A 331 9.26 -5.32 12.26
C SER A 331 8.41 -4.78 11.10
N MET A 332 9.02 -4.25 10.03
CA MET A 332 8.29 -3.84 8.83
C MET A 332 7.68 -5.04 8.11
N ALA A 333 8.44 -6.15 7.96
CA ALA A 333 7.92 -7.38 7.40
C ALA A 333 6.73 -7.92 8.22
N MET A 334 6.83 -7.94 9.55
CA MET A 334 5.73 -8.31 10.43
C MET A 334 4.53 -7.37 10.33
N SER A 335 4.77 -6.06 10.19
CA SER A 335 3.71 -5.07 10.00
C SER A 335 2.88 -5.32 8.76
N VAL A 336 3.52 -5.65 7.64
CA VAL A 336 2.81 -6.00 6.40
C VAL A 336 1.99 -7.28 6.60
N ALA A 337 2.56 -8.33 7.17
CA ALA A 337 1.86 -9.58 7.46
C ALA A 337 0.63 -9.35 8.37
N ILE A 338 0.79 -8.60 9.47
CA ILE A 338 -0.29 -8.24 10.39
C ILE A 338 -1.41 -7.47 9.68
N ASN A 339 -1.06 -6.55 8.79
CA ASN A 339 -2.03 -5.79 8.00
C ASN A 339 -2.85 -6.72 7.08
N HIS A 340 -2.21 -7.75 6.50
CA HIS A 340 -2.87 -8.72 5.62
C HIS A 340 -3.71 -9.78 6.36
N ILE A 341 -3.52 -10.00 7.66
CA ILE A 341 -4.48 -10.82 8.46
C ILE A 341 -5.88 -10.22 8.31
N ALA A 342 -5.99 -8.92 8.51
CA ALA A 342 -7.26 -8.22 8.35
C ALA A 342 -7.76 -8.23 6.89
N ALA A 343 -6.84 -8.21 5.90
CA ALA A 343 -7.19 -8.24 4.49
C ALA A 343 -7.87 -9.55 4.05
N VAL A 344 -7.57 -10.65 4.72
CA VAL A 344 -8.21 -11.95 4.47
C VAL A 344 -9.54 -12.08 5.22
N VAL A 345 -9.58 -11.66 6.48
CA VAL A 345 -10.72 -11.90 7.38
C VAL A 345 -11.87 -10.91 7.15
N MET A 346 -11.53 -9.62 7.03
CA MET A 346 -12.55 -8.56 7.01
C MET A 346 -13.51 -8.61 5.81
N PRO A 347 -13.11 -8.93 4.57
CA PRO A 347 -14.05 -9.02 3.46
C PRO A 347 -15.06 -10.16 3.63
N VAL A 348 -14.64 -11.32 4.15
CA VAL A 348 -15.54 -12.46 4.40
C VAL A 348 -16.56 -12.12 5.49
N CYS A 349 -16.08 -11.69 6.65
CA CYS A 349 -16.96 -11.31 7.76
C CYS A 349 -17.88 -10.14 7.39
N GLY A 350 -17.32 -9.11 6.76
CA GLY A 350 -18.07 -7.93 6.33
C GLY A 350 -19.12 -8.26 5.27
N GLY A 351 -18.83 -9.17 4.33
CA GLY A 351 -19.79 -9.64 3.34
C GLY A 351 -20.98 -10.38 3.97
N MET A 352 -20.74 -11.24 4.97
CA MET A 352 -21.81 -11.87 5.73
C MET A 352 -22.68 -10.83 6.48
N LEU A 353 -22.05 -9.83 7.09
CA LEU A 353 -22.73 -8.73 7.78
C LEU A 353 -23.52 -7.84 6.81
N TRP A 354 -22.99 -7.60 5.60
CA TRP A 354 -23.68 -6.86 4.53
C TRP A 354 -25.02 -7.49 4.14
N MET A 355 -25.07 -8.83 4.07
CA MET A 355 -26.30 -9.57 3.75
C MET A 355 -27.40 -9.40 4.80
N LEU A 356 -27.06 -9.02 6.04
CA LEU A 356 -28.03 -8.71 7.09
C LEU A 356 -28.49 -7.24 6.98
N ASP A 357 -27.57 -6.30 6.89
CA ASP A 357 -27.79 -4.86 6.63
C ASP A 357 -26.47 -4.25 6.12
N TYR A 358 -26.54 -3.56 4.98
CA TYR A 358 -25.36 -2.92 4.37
C TYR A 358 -24.66 -1.88 5.29
N ARG A 359 -25.35 -1.38 6.32
CA ARG A 359 -24.82 -0.41 7.29
C ARG A 359 -23.89 -1.06 8.32
N ILE A 360 -24.05 -2.36 8.61
CA ILE A 360 -23.29 -3.03 9.68
C ILE A 360 -21.77 -2.98 9.43
N PRO A 361 -21.22 -3.26 8.25
CA PRO A 361 -19.79 -3.09 7.98
C PRO A 361 -19.27 -1.67 8.29
N PHE A 362 -20.06 -0.63 8.02
CA PHE A 362 -19.68 0.75 8.34
C PHE A 362 -19.72 1.05 9.83
N TYR A 363 -20.69 0.51 10.59
CA TYR A 363 -20.66 0.60 12.06
C TYR A 363 -19.43 -0.11 12.64
N VAL A 364 -19.04 -1.27 12.10
CA VAL A 364 -17.78 -1.94 12.47
C VAL A 364 -16.59 -1.06 12.14
N GLY A 365 -16.58 -0.41 10.96
CA GLY A 365 -15.57 0.55 10.55
C GLY A 365 -15.44 1.74 11.51
N ALA A 366 -16.57 2.32 11.91
CA ALA A 366 -16.60 3.39 12.90
C ALA A 366 -16.06 2.93 14.26
N GLY A 367 -16.44 1.74 14.73
CA GLY A 367 -15.92 1.13 15.96
C GLY A 367 -14.40 0.92 15.91
N LEU A 368 -13.87 0.42 14.78
CA LEU A 368 -12.42 0.28 14.57
C LEU A 368 -11.71 1.64 14.53
N ALA A 369 -12.34 2.68 13.97
CA ALA A 369 -11.78 4.02 13.97
C ALA A 369 -11.76 4.62 15.38
N VAL A 370 -12.80 4.42 16.19
CA VAL A 370 -12.82 4.80 17.63
C VAL A 370 -11.73 4.07 18.40
N ALA A 371 -11.58 2.75 18.22
CA ALA A 371 -10.51 1.98 18.85
C ALA A 371 -9.12 2.52 18.45
N SER A 372 -8.93 2.87 17.17
CA SER A 372 -7.70 3.48 16.67
C SER A 372 -7.46 4.86 17.30
N LEU A 373 -8.50 5.68 17.44
CA LEU A 373 -8.44 7.00 18.07
C LEU A 373 -7.98 6.90 19.53
N LEU A 374 -8.57 5.96 20.30
CA LEU A 374 -8.20 5.72 21.69
C LEU A 374 -6.76 5.20 21.81
N ALA A 375 -6.37 4.25 20.96
CA ALA A 375 -5.00 3.74 20.93
C ALA A 375 -3.98 4.85 20.61
N THR A 376 -4.30 5.75 19.68
CA THR A 376 -3.43 6.88 19.30
C THR A 376 -3.11 7.81 20.46
N GLN A 377 -4.03 7.97 21.43
CA GLN A 377 -3.75 8.81 22.62
C GLN A 377 -2.60 8.28 23.48
N ARG A 378 -2.23 7.01 23.31
CA ARG A 378 -1.07 6.41 24.00
C ARG A 378 0.28 6.75 23.35
N ILE A 379 0.31 7.27 22.11
CA ILE A 379 1.58 7.57 21.39
C ILE A 379 2.48 8.51 22.19
N GLY A 380 1.94 9.60 22.71
CA GLY A 380 2.74 10.55 23.50
C GLY A 380 3.32 9.97 24.79
N ALA A 381 2.58 9.05 25.43
CA ALA A 381 3.09 8.34 26.62
C ALA A 381 4.21 7.36 26.24
N GLU A 382 4.02 6.59 25.16
CA GLU A 382 5.04 5.64 24.67
C GLU A 382 6.32 6.34 24.24
N LEU A 383 6.23 7.50 23.55
CA LEU A 383 7.40 8.29 23.18
C LEU A 383 8.17 8.75 24.42
N ARG A 384 7.47 9.24 25.46
CA ARG A 384 8.10 9.65 26.72
C ARG A 384 8.78 8.50 27.45
N LEU A 385 8.16 7.32 27.49
CA LEU A 385 8.74 6.10 28.08
C LEU A 385 10.04 5.67 27.39
N GLN A 386 10.18 5.97 26.09
CA GLN A 386 11.39 5.69 25.31
C GLN A 386 12.41 6.85 25.31
N GLY A 387 12.16 7.91 26.10
CA GLY A 387 13.05 9.08 26.18
C GLY A 387 12.99 9.99 24.94
N VAL A 388 11.99 9.81 24.07
CA VAL A 388 11.79 10.61 22.86
C VAL A 388 10.83 11.76 23.17
N LYS A 389 11.23 13.00 22.84
CA LYS A 389 10.32 14.15 22.98
C LYS A 389 9.16 14.01 21.98
N PRO A 390 7.89 14.07 22.42
CA PRO A 390 6.76 14.25 21.49
C PRO A 390 6.95 15.57 20.72
N CYS A 391 6.63 15.57 19.42
CA CYS A 391 6.58 16.82 18.63
C CYS A 391 5.42 17.70 19.10
#